data_09b1ec6e2bea8fd4dcb6df84cfe25985
#
_entry.id   09b1ec6e2bea8fd4dcb6df84cfe25985
#
_cell.length_a   1.000
_cell.length_b   1.000
_cell.length_c   1.000
_cell.angle_alpha   90.00
_cell.angle_beta   90.00
_cell.angle_gamma   90.00
#
_symmetry.space_group_name_H-M   'P 1'
#
loop_
_entity.id
_entity.type
_entity.pdbx_description
1 polymer ?
#
loop_
_entity_poly.entity_id
_entity_poly.type
_entity_poly.pdbx_seq_one_letter_code
_entity_poly.pdbx_strand_id
1 'polypeptide(L)'
;MSIIVMSGCATGIGAATRKALEAAGHQIVGIDVRDAEVIADLSTAQGRSQAVADVQARCGKSMDGLVLCAGLGPQTKVVGNVVSVNYFGATELLDAFLPLLEQGRQPAAVVISSVASAHLAHDRNPLAPALEAGEEAKARAIVEQAGEQGGNLAYAGSKNALTVAVRKRATAWGQAGVRLNTIAPGATETPLLQAGLQDPRYGESIAKFVPPLGRRAEPAEMASVIAFLMSEAASYVHGAQIVIDGGIDAVMRPTGF
;
A
#
# COMPACT_ATOMS: atom_id res chain seq x y z
N MET A 1 -17.33 17.70 4.92
CA MET A 1 -15.87 17.70 4.72
C MET A 1 -15.32 16.60 5.58
N SER A 2 -14.67 15.61 5.00
CA SER A 2 -14.12 14.45 5.73
C SER A 2 -12.62 14.62 5.88
N ILE A 3 -12.06 14.15 7.00
CA ILE A 3 -10.60 14.11 7.21
C ILE A 3 -10.08 12.75 6.76
N ILE A 4 -9.18 12.75 5.79
CA ILE A 4 -8.53 11.54 5.28
C ILE A 4 -7.03 11.61 5.53
N VAL A 5 -6.48 10.62 6.19
CA VAL A 5 -5.04 10.46 6.38
C VAL A 5 -4.47 9.64 5.23
N MET A 6 -3.32 10.07 4.68
CA MET A 6 -2.68 9.37 3.56
C MET A 6 -1.18 9.20 3.80
N SER A 7 -0.64 8.00 3.61
CA SER A 7 0.81 7.83 3.50
C SER A 7 1.25 7.76 2.05
N GLY A 8 2.49 8.22 1.76
CA GLY A 8 3.06 8.19 0.41
C GLY A 8 2.35 9.14 -0.56
N CYS A 9 1.96 10.33 -0.10
CA CYS A 9 1.11 11.27 -0.83
C CYS A 9 1.88 12.27 -1.73
N ALA A 10 3.22 12.31 -1.66
CA ALA A 10 4.01 13.30 -2.39
C ALA A 10 4.17 13.00 -3.88
N THR A 11 4.10 11.73 -4.29
CA THR A 11 4.36 11.34 -5.69
C THR A 11 3.45 10.19 -6.17
N GLY A 12 3.46 9.91 -7.48
CA GLY A 12 2.84 8.73 -8.09
C GLY A 12 1.35 8.57 -7.80
N ILE A 13 0.96 7.35 -7.43
CA ILE A 13 -0.45 7.01 -7.12
C ILE A 13 -0.97 7.86 -5.95
N GLY A 14 -0.15 8.04 -4.90
CA GLY A 14 -0.56 8.82 -3.74
C GLY A 14 -0.84 10.29 -4.07
N ALA A 15 0.01 10.95 -4.85
CA ALA A 15 -0.22 12.33 -5.27
C ALA A 15 -1.48 12.48 -6.16
N ALA A 16 -1.70 11.53 -7.07
CA ALA A 16 -2.92 11.52 -7.89
C ALA A 16 -4.17 11.29 -7.02
N THR A 17 -4.08 10.40 -6.04
CA THR A 17 -5.18 10.14 -5.09
C THR A 17 -5.46 11.36 -4.20
N ARG A 18 -4.41 11.99 -3.67
CA ARG A 18 -4.55 13.23 -2.89
C ARG A 18 -5.32 14.28 -3.70
N LYS A 19 -4.88 14.54 -4.93
CA LYS A 19 -5.53 15.50 -5.82
C LYS A 19 -7.02 15.16 -6.08
N ALA A 20 -7.33 13.88 -6.28
CA ALA A 20 -8.71 13.44 -6.52
C ALA A 20 -9.61 13.63 -5.30
N LEU A 21 -9.11 13.29 -4.10
CA LEU A 21 -9.85 13.41 -2.85
C LEU A 21 -10.02 14.86 -2.42
N GLU A 22 -9.00 15.71 -2.59
CA GLU A 22 -9.09 17.16 -2.35
C GLU A 22 -10.12 17.82 -3.29
N ALA A 23 -10.12 17.42 -4.58
CA ALA A 23 -11.12 17.89 -5.54
C ALA A 23 -12.55 17.45 -5.18
N ALA A 24 -12.72 16.33 -4.48
CA ALA A 24 -13.99 15.87 -3.93
C ALA A 24 -14.38 16.57 -2.61
N GLY A 25 -13.59 17.54 -2.14
CA GLY A 25 -13.87 18.33 -0.95
C GLY A 25 -13.42 17.71 0.38
N HIS A 26 -12.54 16.71 0.35
CA HIS A 26 -11.93 16.14 1.54
C HIS A 26 -10.70 16.96 1.99
N GLN A 27 -10.47 16.98 3.30
CA GLN A 27 -9.23 17.48 3.88
C GLN A 27 -8.24 16.33 4.00
N ILE A 28 -7.02 16.52 3.48
CA ILE A 28 -5.97 15.50 3.53
C ILE A 28 -4.94 15.85 4.60
N VAL A 29 -4.55 14.86 5.38
CA VAL A 29 -3.37 14.88 6.26
C VAL A 29 -2.39 13.85 5.70
N GLY A 30 -1.40 14.33 4.98
CA GLY A 30 -0.39 13.50 4.33
C GLY A 30 0.76 13.13 5.26
N ILE A 31 1.26 11.92 5.11
CA ILE A 31 2.49 11.40 5.74
C ILE A 31 3.44 11.04 4.60
N ASP A 32 4.60 11.66 4.54
CA ASP A 32 5.64 11.33 3.55
C ASP A 32 7.02 11.74 4.10
N VAL A 33 8.09 11.35 3.42
CA VAL A 33 9.45 11.81 3.73
C VAL A 33 9.70 13.26 3.29
N ARG A 34 8.79 13.82 2.49
CA ARG A 34 8.82 15.20 1.98
C ARG A 34 7.43 15.65 1.54
N ASP A 35 7.25 16.94 1.37
CA ASP A 35 6.06 17.55 0.73
C ASP A 35 4.71 17.06 1.32
N ALA A 36 4.65 16.94 2.64
CA ALA A 36 3.47 16.46 3.38
C ALA A 36 3.29 17.23 4.69
N GLU A 37 2.10 17.13 5.29
CA GLU A 37 1.77 17.75 6.59
C GLU A 37 2.53 17.09 7.74
N VAL A 38 2.85 15.79 7.60
CA VAL A 38 3.64 14.99 8.54
C VAL A 38 4.84 14.45 7.80
N ILE A 39 6.03 14.91 8.17
CA ILE A 39 7.30 14.44 7.60
C ILE A 39 7.82 13.30 8.46
N ALA A 40 7.80 12.07 7.91
CA ALA A 40 8.22 10.88 8.64
C ALA A 40 8.80 9.80 7.72
N ASP A 41 9.85 9.12 8.18
CA ASP A 41 10.43 7.96 7.51
C ASP A 41 9.83 6.65 8.07
N LEU A 42 8.89 6.07 7.32
CA LEU A 42 8.23 4.83 7.71
C LEU A 42 9.14 3.59 7.64
N SER A 43 10.38 3.71 7.17
CA SER A 43 11.34 2.62 7.20
C SER A 43 11.91 2.35 8.60
N THR A 44 11.64 3.24 9.56
CA THR A 44 12.09 3.12 10.95
C THR A 44 10.91 3.07 11.92
N ALA A 45 11.06 2.30 13.01
CA ALA A 45 10.03 2.23 14.06
C ALA A 45 9.79 3.62 14.70
N GLN A 46 10.85 4.42 14.89
CA GLN A 46 10.74 5.77 15.41
C GLN A 46 9.94 6.67 14.46
N GLY A 47 10.20 6.62 13.16
CA GLY A 47 9.45 7.41 12.17
C GLY A 47 7.97 7.02 12.11
N ARG A 48 7.66 5.72 12.23
CA ARG A 48 6.26 5.23 12.32
C ARG A 48 5.56 5.75 13.57
N SER A 49 6.21 5.64 14.73
CA SER A 49 5.66 6.16 16.00
C SER A 49 5.46 7.68 15.96
N GLN A 50 6.41 8.42 15.39
CA GLN A 50 6.31 9.87 15.21
C GLN A 50 5.14 10.22 14.28
N ALA A 51 5.00 9.51 13.15
CA ALA A 51 3.88 9.73 12.22
C ALA A 51 2.53 9.55 12.92
N VAL A 52 2.39 8.51 13.74
CA VAL A 52 1.15 8.26 14.50
C VAL A 52 0.87 9.42 15.46
N ALA A 53 1.85 9.86 16.25
CA ALA A 53 1.68 10.95 17.20
C ALA A 53 1.29 12.27 16.51
N ASP A 54 1.97 12.61 15.41
CA ASP A 54 1.73 13.85 14.68
C ASP A 54 0.35 13.88 14.00
N VAL A 55 -0.09 12.74 13.45
CA VAL A 55 -1.45 12.59 12.90
C VAL A 55 -2.50 12.72 13.99
N GLN A 56 -2.33 12.05 15.12
CA GLN A 56 -3.26 12.14 16.25
C GLN A 56 -3.39 13.59 16.77
N ALA A 57 -2.28 14.31 16.85
CA ALA A 57 -2.29 15.72 17.24
C ALA A 57 -3.07 16.62 16.24
N ARG A 58 -3.05 16.28 14.94
CA ARG A 58 -3.75 17.05 13.87
C ARG A 58 -5.20 16.66 13.72
N CYS A 59 -5.52 15.37 13.76
CA CYS A 59 -6.88 14.85 13.56
C CYS A 59 -7.72 14.90 14.85
N GLY A 60 -7.09 15.04 16.02
CA GLY A 60 -7.79 15.00 17.29
C GLY A 60 -8.36 13.61 17.59
N LYS A 61 -9.68 13.48 17.68
CA LYS A 61 -10.34 12.26 18.14
C LYS A 61 -10.91 11.38 17.02
N SER A 62 -10.98 11.88 15.77
CA SER A 62 -11.61 11.15 14.68
C SER A 62 -10.99 11.46 13.33
N MET A 63 -11.07 10.49 12.44
CA MET A 63 -10.83 10.66 11.01
C MET A 63 -11.80 9.76 10.21
N ASP A 64 -12.14 10.18 8.99
CA ASP A 64 -13.13 9.50 8.16
C ASP A 64 -12.51 8.54 7.14
N GLY A 65 -11.19 8.65 6.92
CA GLY A 65 -10.53 7.79 5.95
C GLY A 65 -9.04 7.61 6.16
N LEU A 66 -8.53 6.49 5.63
CA LEU A 66 -7.11 6.15 5.63
C LEU A 66 -6.71 5.58 4.27
N VAL A 67 -5.70 6.17 3.62
CA VAL A 67 -5.16 5.65 2.36
C VAL A 67 -3.66 5.43 2.49
N LEU A 68 -3.22 4.18 2.44
CA LEU A 68 -1.81 3.83 2.62
C LEU A 68 -1.16 3.54 1.27
N CYS A 69 -0.52 4.57 0.70
CA CYS A 69 0.17 4.51 -0.59
C CYS A 69 1.70 4.39 -0.47
N ALA A 70 2.28 4.63 0.70
CA ALA A 70 3.72 4.54 0.88
C ALA A 70 4.25 3.16 0.47
N GLY A 71 5.31 3.15 -0.31
CA GLY A 71 5.93 1.90 -0.74
C GLY A 71 7.23 2.12 -1.49
N LEU A 72 8.11 1.14 -1.36
CA LEU A 72 9.42 1.08 -2.03
C LEU A 72 9.45 -0.09 -3.00
N GLY A 73 10.16 0.08 -4.11
CA GLY A 73 10.32 -0.94 -5.15
C GLY A 73 11.55 -1.85 -4.94
N PRO A 74 11.66 -2.91 -5.76
CA PRO A 74 12.74 -3.89 -5.63
C PRO A 74 14.14 -3.31 -5.88
N GLN A 75 14.24 -2.17 -6.58
CA GLN A 75 15.50 -1.47 -6.88
C GLN A 75 16.06 -0.67 -5.69
N THR A 76 15.38 -0.63 -4.55
CA THR A 76 15.80 0.09 -3.35
C THR A 76 17.15 -0.43 -2.85
N LYS A 77 18.12 0.48 -2.62
CA LYS A 77 19.49 0.12 -2.25
C LYS A 77 19.58 -0.67 -0.95
N VAL A 78 18.86 -0.24 0.09
CA VAL A 78 18.76 -0.96 1.36
C VAL A 78 17.52 -1.83 1.29
N VAL A 79 17.67 -3.06 0.85
CA VAL A 79 16.56 -3.95 0.53
C VAL A 79 15.64 -4.23 1.72
N GLY A 80 16.17 -4.26 2.93
CA GLY A 80 15.38 -4.38 4.16
C GLY A 80 14.37 -3.25 4.36
N ASN A 81 14.64 -2.03 3.84
CA ASN A 81 13.69 -0.91 3.93
C ASN A 81 12.41 -1.16 3.13
N VAL A 82 12.47 -1.99 2.07
CA VAL A 82 11.26 -2.39 1.33
C VAL A 82 10.29 -3.13 2.24
N VAL A 83 10.81 -4.05 3.06
CA VAL A 83 10.02 -4.79 4.05
C VAL A 83 9.45 -3.84 5.10
N SER A 84 10.30 -2.96 5.65
CA SER A 84 9.92 -2.02 6.71
C SER A 84 8.80 -1.08 6.25
N VAL A 85 8.92 -0.46 5.07
CA VAL A 85 7.92 0.49 4.57
C VAL A 85 6.66 -0.24 4.09
N ASN A 86 6.82 -1.28 3.25
CA ASN A 86 5.68 -1.90 2.57
C ASN A 86 4.80 -2.72 3.50
N TYR A 87 5.35 -3.31 4.56
CA TYR A 87 4.59 -4.12 5.50
C TYR A 87 4.40 -3.41 6.84
N PHE A 88 5.48 -3.15 7.58
CA PHE A 88 5.39 -2.56 8.93
C PHE A 88 4.86 -1.12 8.88
N GLY A 89 5.30 -0.31 7.92
CA GLY A 89 4.77 1.03 7.68
C GLY A 89 3.28 1.07 7.42
N ALA A 90 2.72 0.02 6.80
CA ALA A 90 1.28 -0.06 6.56
C ALA A 90 0.54 -0.68 7.76
N THR A 91 0.99 -1.82 8.28
CA THR A 91 0.27 -2.55 9.34
C THR A 91 0.24 -1.81 10.66
N GLU A 92 1.34 -1.16 11.06
CA GLU A 92 1.38 -0.36 12.28
C GLU A 92 0.47 0.87 12.19
N LEU A 93 0.41 1.54 11.03
CA LEU A 93 -0.52 2.66 10.82
C LEU A 93 -1.98 2.18 10.82
N LEU A 94 -2.30 1.02 10.22
CA LEU A 94 -3.64 0.44 10.29
C LEU A 94 -4.08 0.24 11.74
N ASP A 95 -3.24 -0.42 12.54
CA ASP A 95 -3.57 -0.76 13.92
C ASP A 95 -3.65 0.50 14.82
N ALA A 96 -2.75 1.47 14.62
CA ALA A 96 -2.74 2.72 15.38
C ALA A 96 -3.92 3.65 15.08
N PHE A 97 -4.43 3.64 13.84
CA PHE A 97 -5.47 4.56 13.41
C PHE A 97 -6.89 3.97 13.45
N LEU A 98 -7.06 2.67 13.68
CA LEU A 98 -8.38 2.08 13.82
C LEU A 98 -9.25 2.81 14.88
N PRO A 99 -8.75 3.16 16.09
CA PRO A 99 -9.57 3.86 17.08
C PRO A 99 -10.06 5.24 16.64
N LEU A 100 -9.33 5.94 15.75
CA LEU A 100 -9.75 7.22 15.20
C LEU A 100 -10.79 7.03 14.09
N LEU A 101 -10.64 5.99 13.28
CA LEU A 101 -11.60 5.62 12.24
C LEU A 101 -12.94 5.22 12.82
N GLU A 102 -12.97 4.48 13.94
CA GLU A 102 -14.20 4.10 14.65
C GLU A 102 -15.06 5.30 15.06
N GLN A 103 -14.45 6.47 15.25
CA GLN A 103 -15.14 7.71 15.58
C GLN A 103 -15.48 8.54 14.34
N GLY A 104 -15.09 8.08 13.17
CA GLY A 104 -15.34 8.75 11.89
C GLY A 104 -16.75 8.52 11.35
N ARG A 105 -17.07 9.28 10.29
CA ARG A 105 -18.34 9.15 9.56
C ARG A 105 -18.12 8.26 8.34
N GLN A 106 -18.81 7.10 8.29
CA GLN A 106 -18.71 6.13 7.20
C GLN A 106 -17.25 5.75 6.86
N PRO A 107 -16.44 5.39 7.87
CA PRO A 107 -15.01 5.29 7.72
C PRO A 107 -14.59 4.19 6.76
N ALA A 108 -13.56 4.49 5.97
CA ALA A 108 -13.00 3.55 5.02
C ALA A 108 -11.47 3.63 5.00
N ALA A 109 -10.83 2.48 4.76
CA ALA A 109 -9.41 2.40 4.55
C ALA A 109 -9.07 1.64 3.26
N VAL A 110 -8.09 2.15 2.52
CA VAL A 110 -7.56 1.53 1.30
C VAL A 110 -6.05 1.41 1.41
N VAL A 111 -5.54 0.20 1.19
CA VAL A 111 -4.10 -0.09 1.23
C VAL A 111 -3.60 -0.48 -0.16
N ILE A 112 -2.47 0.12 -0.56
CA ILE A 112 -1.88 -0.18 -1.87
C ILE A 112 -0.99 -1.42 -1.76
N SER A 113 -1.48 -2.51 -2.34
CA SER A 113 -0.72 -3.74 -2.56
C SER A 113 0.02 -3.68 -3.92
N SER A 114 0.00 -4.75 -4.68
CA SER A 114 0.54 -4.88 -6.03
C SER A 114 -0.01 -6.13 -6.67
N VAL A 115 -0.10 -6.19 -7.99
CA VAL A 115 -0.37 -7.44 -8.72
C VAL A 115 0.67 -8.52 -8.37
N ALA A 116 1.90 -8.14 -8.04
CA ALA A 116 2.94 -9.07 -7.56
C ALA A 116 2.52 -9.84 -6.30
N SER A 117 1.60 -9.32 -5.50
CA SER A 117 1.07 -10.01 -4.32
C SER A 117 0.26 -11.26 -4.67
N ALA A 118 -0.36 -11.27 -5.83
CA ALA A 118 -1.20 -12.36 -6.32
C ALA A 118 -0.39 -13.48 -7.01
N HIS A 119 0.83 -13.16 -7.46
CA HIS A 119 1.69 -14.12 -8.16
C HIS A 119 2.57 -14.96 -7.21
N LEU A 120 2.53 -14.70 -5.92
CA LEU A 120 3.20 -15.48 -4.89
C LEU A 120 2.14 -16.13 -3.99
N ALA A 121 2.14 -17.46 -3.92
CA ALA A 121 1.28 -18.16 -2.96
C ALA A 121 1.78 -17.88 -1.53
N HIS A 122 0.85 -17.57 -0.63
CA HIS A 122 1.19 -17.11 0.73
C HIS A 122 1.95 -18.17 1.55
N ASP A 123 1.58 -19.44 1.40
CA ASP A 123 2.23 -20.59 2.02
C ASP A 123 3.67 -20.83 1.51
N ARG A 124 4.03 -20.22 0.39
CA ARG A 124 5.38 -20.24 -0.21
C ARG A 124 6.14 -18.94 0.00
N ASN A 125 5.57 -17.96 0.71
CA ASN A 125 6.23 -16.70 1.00
C ASN A 125 7.18 -16.86 2.20
N PRO A 126 8.52 -16.86 1.98
CA PRO A 126 9.46 -17.10 3.08
C PRO A 126 9.50 -15.96 4.11
N LEU A 127 8.94 -14.78 3.77
CA LEU A 127 8.83 -13.66 4.70
C LEU A 127 7.61 -13.77 5.62
N ALA A 128 6.56 -14.50 5.20
CA ALA A 128 5.27 -14.49 5.88
C ALA A 128 5.38 -14.82 7.38
N PRO A 129 6.11 -15.87 7.82
CA PRO A 129 6.20 -16.19 9.24
C PRO A 129 6.81 -15.05 10.09
N ALA A 130 7.89 -14.42 9.60
CA ALA A 130 8.54 -13.34 10.31
C ALA A 130 7.69 -12.06 10.34
N LEU A 131 7.03 -11.74 9.21
CA LEU A 131 6.15 -10.59 9.09
C LEU A 131 4.91 -10.71 9.98
N GLU A 132 4.27 -11.87 9.97
CA GLU A 132 3.08 -12.14 10.81
C GLU A 132 3.41 -12.14 12.32
N ALA A 133 4.63 -12.56 12.68
CA ALA A 133 5.11 -12.52 14.06
C ALA A 133 5.59 -11.13 14.52
N GLY A 134 5.61 -10.11 13.63
CA GLY A 134 6.14 -8.78 13.94
C GLY A 134 7.68 -8.73 14.06
N GLU A 135 8.39 -9.76 13.55
CA GLU A 135 9.84 -9.89 13.65
C GLU A 135 10.57 -9.12 12.51
N GLU A 136 10.49 -7.78 12.54
CA GLU A 136 11.03 -6.92 11.47
C GLU A 136 12.51 -7.19 11.18
N ALA A 137 13.35 -7.29 12.21
CA ALA A 137 14.77 -7.54 12.04
C ALA A 137 15.04 -8.88 11.33
N LYS A 138 14.26 -9.91 11.63
CA LYS A 138 14.36 -11.23 10.98
C LYS A 138 13.92 -11.17 9.53
N ALA A 139 12.79 -10.50 9.23
CA ALA A 139 12.31 -10.33 7.87
C ALA A 139 13.31 -9.55 7.00
N ARG A 140 13.93 -8.50 7.55
CA ARG A 140 15.02 -7.75 6.90
C ARG A 140 16.24 -8.65 6.62
N ALA A 141 16.68 -9.43 7.60
CA ALA A 141 17.81 -10.34 7.43
C ALA A 141 17.58 -11.39 6.33
N ILE A 142 16.37 -11.94 6.21
CA ILE A 142 16.01 -12.90 5.14
C ILE A 142 16.24 -12.28 3.76
N VAL A 143 15.77 -11.05 3.51
CA VAL A 143 15.92 -10.41 2.20
C VAL A 143 17.35 -9.96 1.92
N GLU A 144 18.10 -9.55 2.94
CA GLU A 144 19.51 -9.16 2.82
C GLU A 144 20.38 -10.38 2.49
N GLN A 145 20.08 -11.55 3.05
CA GLN A 145 20.78 -12.82 2.77
C GLN A 145 20.41 -13.42 1.41
N ALA A 146 19.30 -13.01 0.80
CA ALA A 146 18.86 -13.51 -0.51
C ALA A 146 19.69 -12.94 -1.69
N GLY A 147 20.66 -12.06 -1.45
CA GLY A 147 21.56 -11.53 -2.46
C GLY A 147 20.79 -10.84 -3.61
N GLU A 148 21.06 -11.23 -4.85
CA GLU A 148 20.43 -10.63 -6.04
C GLU A 148 18.92 -10.77 -6.07
N GLN A 149 18.36 -11.81 -5.46
CA GLN A 149 16.91 -12.04 -5.38
C GLN A 149 16.24 -11.21 -4.26
N GLY A 150 17.03 -10.60 -3.37
CA GLY A 150 16.54 -9.91 -2.18
C GLY A 150 15.51 -8.81 -2.49
N GLY A 151 15.74 -8.03 -3.53
CA GLY A 151 14.82 -6.94 -3.93
C GLY A 151 13.44 -7.47 -4.38
N ASN A 152 13.41 -8.47 -5.25
CA ASN A 152 12.16 -9.10 -5.70
C ASN A 152 11.44 -9.79 -4.56
N LEU A 153 12.18 -10.53 -3.72
CA LEU A 153 11.64 -11.20 -2.55
C LEU A 153 11.05 -10.18 -1.56
N ALA A 154 11.77 -9.10 -1.26
CA ALA A 154 11.29 -8.03 -0.37
C ALA A 154 10.00 -7.40 -0.89
N TYR A 155 9.95 -7.08 -2.19
CA TYR A 155 8.78 -6.45 -2.79
C TYR A 155 7.57 -7.39 -2.87
N ALA A 156 7.70 -8.51 -3.57
CA ALA A 156 6.58 -9.44 -3.75
C ALA A 156 6.15 -10.06 -2.41
N GLY A 157 7.10 -10.45 -1.57
CA GLY A 157 6.83 -11.05 -0.27
C GLY A 157 6.14 -10.09 0.71
N SER A 158 6.59 -8.83 0.81
CA SER A 158 5.94 -7.83 1.66
C SER A 158 4.52 -7.48 1.16
N LYS A 159 4.32 -7.32 -0.16
CA LYS A 159 3.00 -7.01 -0.73
C LYS A 159 2.01 -8.19 -0.60
N ASN A 160 2.49 -9.43 -0.76
CA ASN A 160 1.69 -10.63 -0.49
C ASN A 160 1.25 -10.69 0.97
N ALA A 161 2.20 -10.61 1.90
CA ALA A 161 1.90 -10.64 3.34
C ALA A 161 1.00 -9.48 3.77
N LEU A 162 1.18 -8.28 3.22
CA LEU A 162 0.32 -7.12 3.48
C LEU A 162 -1.12 -7.38 3.05
N THR A 163 -1.34 -7.95 1.85
CA THR A 163 -2.68 -8.31 1.40
C THR A 163 -3.35 -9.30 2.35
N VAL A 164 -2.62 -10.31 2.80
CA VAL A 164 -3.14 -11.28 3.77
C VAL A 164 -3.39 -10.63 5.13
N ALA A 165 -2.50 -9.75 5.60
CA ALA A 165 -2.68 -9.02 6.86
C ALA A 165 -3.93 -8.13 6.85
N VAL A 166 -4.24 -7.48 5.73
CA VAL A 166 -5.48 -6.71 5.52
C VAL A 166 -6.70 -7.64 5.57
N ARG A 167 -6.67 -8.76 4.85
CA ARG A 167 -7.79 -9.73 4.85
C ARG A 167 -8.05 -10.33 6.23
N LYS A 168 -7.00 -10.64 7.00
CA LYS A 168 -7.12 -11.13 8.38
C LYS A 168 -7.78 -10.11 9.32
N ARG A 169 -7.65 -8.81 9.04
CA ARG A 169 -8.28 -7.72 9.81
C ARG A 169 -9.76 -7.50 9.46
N ALA A 170 -10.27 -8.07 8.36
CA ALA A 170 -11.61 -7.77 7.86
C ALA A 170 -12.70 -7.95 8.94
N THR A 171 -12.71 -9.04 9.68
CA THR A 171 -13.75 -9.28 10.70
C THR A 171 -13.75 -8.20 11.79
N ALA A 172 -12.58 -7.91 12.37
CA ALA A 172 -12.47 -6.91 13.45
C ALA A 172 -12.81 -5.50 12.94
N TRP A 173 -12.32 -5.14 11.76
CA TRP A 173 -12.60 -3.83 11.15
C TRP A 173 -14.05 -3.66 10.76
N GLY A 174 -14.70 -4.70 10.22
CA GLY A 174 -16.13 -4.68 9.94
C GLY A 174 -16.99 -4.53 11.20
N GLN A 175 -16.62 -5.21 12.29
CA GLN A 175 -17.26 -5.04 13.61
C GLN A 175 -17.09 -3.64 14.19
N ALA A 176 -15.95 -3.00 13.90
CA ALA A 176 -15.68 -1.60 14.24
C ALA A 176 -16.40 -0.59 13.32
N GLY A 177 -17.18 -1.06 12.35
CA GLY A 177 -17.89 -0.22 11.37
C GLY A 177 -16.99 0.40 10.30
N VAL A 178 -15.75 -0.07 10.16
CA VAL A 178 -14.75 0.47 9.22
C VAL A 178 -14.58 -0.47 8.02
N ARG A 179 -14.76 0.03 6.81
CA ARG A 179 -14.45 -0.75 5.60
C ARG A 179 -12.95 -0.73 5.33
N LEU A 180 -12.38 -1.90 5.05
CA LEU A 180 -10.94 -2.05 4.77
C LEU A 180 -10.76 -2.89 3.50
N ASN A 181 -10.06 -2.32 2.51
CA ASN A 181 -9.80 -2.97 1.22
C ASN A 181 -8.36 -2.76 0.76
N THR A 182 -7.92 -3.59 -0.18
CA THR A 182 -6.67 -3.37 -0.92
C THR A 182 -6.95 -3.13 -2.39
N ILE A 183 -6.10 -2.34 -3.04
CA ILE A 183 -5.96 -2.39 -4.49
C ILE A 183 -4.63 -3.04 -4.85
N ALA A 184 -4.59 -3.75 -5.97
CA ALA A 184 -3.40 -4.39 -6.52
C ALA A 184 -3.08 -3.80 -7.90
N PRO A 185 -2.33 -2.69 -7.95
CA PRO A 185 -1.93 -2.08 -9.21
C PRO A 185 -0.99 -2.98 -10.01
N GLY A 186 -1.16 -2.96 -11.34
CA GLY A 186 -0.16 -3.37 -12.32
C GLY A 186 0.88 -2.28 -12.57
N ALA A 187 1.52 -2.36 -13.75
CA ALA A 187 2.50 -1.35 -14.18
C ALA A 187 1.82 0.01 -14.35
N THR A 188 2.12 0.94 -13.45
CA THR A 188 1.56 2.30 -13.40
C THR A 188 2.69 3.32 -13.56
N GLU A 189 2.53 4.32 -14.42
CA GLU A 189 3.53 5.36 -14.72
C GLU A 189 3.78 6.25 -13.49
N THR A 190 4.77 5.89 -12.72
CA THR A 190 5.15 6.52 -11.46
C THR A 190 6.67 6.68 -11.37
N PRO A 191 7.19 7.57 -10.52
CA PRO A 191 8.63 7.64 -10.25
C PRO A 191 9.23 6.29 -9.79
N LEU A 192 8.46 5.48 -9.05
CA LEU A 192 8.88 4.15 -8.62
C LEU A 192 9.07 3.20 -9.80
N LEU A 193 8.14 3.20 -10.77
CA LEU A 193 8.25 2.40 -11.99
C LEU A 193 9.42 2.87 -12.86
N GLN A 194 9.58 4.18 -13.03
CA GLN A 194 10.66 4.76 -13.82
C GLN A 194 12.04 4.41 -13.24
N ALA A 195 12.19 4.46 -11.90
CA ALA A 195 13.42 4.01 -11.24
C ALA A 195 13.68 2.51 -11.46
N GLY A 196 12.64 1.68 -11.47
CA GLY A 196 12.75 0.25 -11.78
C GLY A 196 13.16 -0.02 -13.23
N LEU A 197 12.62 0.75 -14.19
CA LEU A 197 12.96 0.65 -15.62
C LEU A 197 14.43 1.01 -15.89
N GLN A 198 15.00 1.93 -15.10
CA GLN A 198 16.39 2.35 -15.21
C GLN A 198 17.37 1.41 -14.48
N ASP A 199 16.87 0.51 -13.63
CA ASP A 199 17.72 -0.43 -12.88
C ASP A 199 18.16 -1.58 -13.80
N PRO A 200 19.47 -1.85 -13.94
CA PRO A 200 19.99 -2.89 -14.84
C PRO A 200 19.52 -4.31 -14.50
N ARG A 201 19.10 -4.55 -13.25
CA ARG A 201 18.60 -5.87 -12.79
C ARG A 201 17.15 -6.11 -13.19
N TYR A 202 16.33 -5.06 -13.27
CA TYR A 202 14.87 -5.17 -13.38
C TYR A 202 14.31 -4.55 -14.65
N GLY A 203 15.01 -3.59 -15.26
CA GLY A 203 14.50 -2.74 -16.34
C GLY A 203 13.98 -3.54 -17.54
N GLU A 204 14.71 -4.55 -17.98
CA GLU A 204 14.30 -5.38 -19.13
C GLU A 204 13.01 -6.18 -18.83
N SER A 205 12.91 -6.78 -17.65
CA SER A 205 11.73 -7.54 -17.25
C SER A 205 10.50 -6.65 -17.08
N ILE A 206 10.67 -5.46 -16.48
CA ILE A 206 9.59 -4.46 -16.33
C ILE A 206 9.15 -3.94 -17.71
N ALA A 207 10.09 -3.70 -18.63
CA ALA A 207 9.77 -3.23 -19.98
C ALA A 207 8.93 -4.25 -20.77
N LYS A 208 9.22 -5.55 -20.61
CA LYS A 208 8.47 -6.65 -21.23
C LYS A 208 7.11 -6.93 -20.58
N PHE A 209 6.86 -6.41 -19.39
CA PHE A 209 5.62 -6.61 -18.65
C PHE A 209 4.54 -5.64 -19.18
N VAL A 210 3.98 -5.99 -20.34
CA VAL A 210 2.93 -5.20 -21.02
C VAL A 210 1.58 -5.87 -20.80
N PRO A 211 0.60 -5.16 -20.24
CA PRO A 211 -0.73 -5.71 -20.01
C PRO A 211 -1.50 -5.93 -21.33
N PRO A 212 -2.52 -6.81 -21.34
CA PRO A 212 -3.40 -7.02 -22.49
C PRO A 212 -4.02 -5.72 -23.07
N LEU A 213 -4.24 -4.71 -22.25
CA LEU A 213 -4.69 -3.39 -22.73
C LEU A 213 -3.64 -2.63 -23.57
N GLY A 214 -2.42 -3.19 -23.73
CA GLY A 214 -1.38 -2.65 -24.63
C GLY A 214 -0.67 -1.39 -24.10
N ARG A 215 -0.95 -0.95 -22.86
CA ARG A 215 -0.33 0.23 -22.25
C ARG A 215 -0.21 0.07 -20.73
N ARG A 216 0.65 0.84 -20.13
CA ARG A 216 0.69 1.02 -18.68
C ARG A 216 -0.44 1.94 -18.21
N ALA A 217 -0.79 1.84 -16.95
CA ALA A 217 -1.79 2.70 -16.35
C ALA A 217 -1.20 4.05 -15.96
N GLU A 218 -2.05 5.08 -15.98
CA GLU A 218 -1.74 6.37 -15.37
C GLU A 218 -2.10 6.37 -13.87
N PRO A 219 -1.39 7.11 -13.01
CA PRO A 219 -1.71 7.21 -11.58
C PRO A 219 -3.16 7.62 -11.29
N ALA A 220 -3.77 8.42 -12.16
CA ALA A 220 -5.15 8.85 -12.02
C ALA A 220 -6.16 7.70 -12.15
N GLU A 221 -5.84 6.65 -12.90
CA GLU A 221 -6.70 5.47 -13.02
C GLU A 221 -6.76 4.69 -11.71
N MET A 222 -5.63 4.60 -10.99
CA MET A 222 -5.59 4.04 -9.63
C MET A 222 -6.36 4.93 -8.64
N ALA A 223 -6.15 6.25 -8.72
CA ALA A 223 -6.81 7.22 -7.86
C ALA A 223 -8.34 7.17 -7.98
N SER A 224 -8.88 6.93 -9.18
CA SER A 224 -10.31 6.79 -9.41
C SER A 224 -10.93 5.61 -8.67
N VAL A 225 -10.24 4.45 -8.64
CA VAL A 225 -10.71 3.28 -7.90
C VAL A 225 -10.57 3.49 -6.40
N ILE A 226 -9.50 4.14 -5.94
CA ILE A 226 -9.35 4.50 -4.53
C ILE A 226 -10.47 5.44 -4.10
N ALA A 227 -10.77 6.48 -4.87
CA ALA A 227 -11.86 7.41 -4.58
C ALA A 227 -13.23 6.69 -4.52
N PHE A 228 -13.49 5.75 -5.43
CA PHE A 228 -14.67 4.88 -5.36
C PHE A 228 -14.72 4.11 -4.05
N LEU A 229 -13.63 3.42 -3.67
CA LEU A 229 -13.58 2.64 -2.44
C LEU A 229 -13.74 3.49 -1.17
N MET A 230 -13.34 4.76 -1.21
CA MET A 230 -13.52 5.72 -0.13
C MET A 230 -14.93 6.30 -0.06
N SER A 231 -15.74 6.14 -1.10
CA SER A 231 -17.08 6.71 -1.20
C SER A 231 -18.19 5.79 -0.67
N GLU A 232 -19.40 6.34 -0.52
CA GLU A 232 -20.62 5.60 -0.18
C GLU A 232 -21.03 4.57 -1.25
N ALA A 233 -20.64 4.80 -2.50
CA ALA A 233 -20.94 3.85 -3.60
C ALA A 233 -20.27 2.48 -3.36
N ALA A 234 -19.22 2.42 -2.52
CA ALA A 234 -18.56 1.18 -2.10
C ALA A 234 -19.00 0.69 -0.72
N SER A 235 -20.18 1.08 -0.23
CA SER A 235 -20.65 0.79 1.15
C SER A 235 -20.69 -0.70 1.50
N TYR A 236 -20.78 -1.60 0.53
CA TYR A 236 -20.78 -3.05 0.73
C TYR A 236 -19.49 -3.74 0.25
N VAL A 237 -18.43 -2.96 -0.05
CA VAL A 237 -17.11 -3.49 -0.45
C VAL A 237 -16.19 -3.48 0.76
N HIS A 238 -15.86 -4.67 1.27
CA HIS A 238 -15.05 -4.86 2.47
C HIS A 238 -14.24 -6.16 2.40
N GLY A 239 -12.97 -6.13 2.85
CA GLY A 239 -12.06 -7.28 2.82
C GLY A 239 -11.59 -7.69 1.41
N ALA A 240 -11.89 -6.89 0.40
CA ALA A 240 -11.57 -7.19 -0.99
C ALA A 240 -10.14 -6.79 -1.37
N GLN A 241 -9.59 -7.52 -2.34
CA GLN A 241 -8.46 -7.06 -3.15
C GLN A 241 -8.96 -6.78 -4.55
N ILE A 242 -8.87 -5.53 -5.00
CA ILE A 242 -9.25 -5.15 -6.36
C ILE A 242 -7.99 -5.05 -7.22
N VAL A 243 -7.89 -5.93 -8.21
CA VAL A 243 -6.78 -5.93 -9.18
C VAL A 243 -7.05 -4.88 -10.25
N ILE A 244 -6.04 -4.02 -10.52
CA ILE A 244 -6.12 -2.93 -11.51
C ILE A 244 -4.81 -2.97 -12.31
N ASP A 245 -4.72 -3.86 -13.29
CA ASP A 245 -3.46 -4.22 -13.93
C ASP A 245 -3.54 -4.34 -15.47
N GLY A 246 -4.67 -3.94 -16.06
CA GLY A 246 -4.87 -4.05 -17.51
C GLY A 246 -4.99 -5.49 -18.01
N GLY A 247 -5.28 -6.45 -17.12
CA GLY A 247 -5.57 -7.85 -17.44
C GLY A 247 -4.38 -8.80 -17.31
N ILE A 248 -3.25 -8.37 -16.74
CA ILE A 248 -2.07 -9.23 -16.56
C ILE A 248 -2.38 -10.42 -15.65
N ASP A 249 -3.02 -10.17 -14.52
CA ASP A 249 -3.37 -11.22 -13.57
C ASP A 249 -4.25 -12.31 -14.20
N ALA A 250 -5.22 -11.90 -15.01
CA ALA A 250 -6.09 -12.83 -15.74
C ALA A 250 -5.34 -13.70 -16.75
N VAL A 251 -4.26 -13.17 -17.35
CA VAL A 251 -3.37 -13.96 -18.24
C VAL A 251 -2.51 -14.92 -17.44
N MET A 252 -1.94 -14.47 -16.32
CA MET A 252 -1.01 -15.28 -15.53
C MET A 252 -1.72 -16.32 -14.67
N ARG A 253 -2.93 -16.04 -14.22
CA ARG A 253 -3.73 -16.89 -13.33
C ARG A 253 -5.18 -17.03 -13.82
N PRO A 254 -5.42 -17.56 -15.02
CA PRO A 254 -6.76 -17.58 -15.63
C PRO A 254 -7.81 -18.37 -14.82
N THR A 255 -7.38 -19.20 -13.90
CA THR A 255 -8.22 -19.98 -12.97
C THR A 255 -8.10 -19.55 -11.51
N GLY A 256 -7.30 -18.52 -11.22
CA GLY A 256 -7.10 -17.95 -9.89
C GLY A 256 -7.82 -16.60 -9.77
N PHE A 257 -8.67 -16.46 -8.78
CA PHE A 257 -9.40 -15.22 -8.47
C PHE A 257 -9.54 -15.02 -6.97
#